data_866c5e3df042e9a292a62fa4199c7719
#
_entry.id   866c5e3df042e9a292a62fa4199c7719
#
_cell.length_a   1.000
_cell.length_b   1.000
_cell.length_c   1.000
_cell.angle_alpha   90.00
_cell.angle_beta   90.00
_cell.angle_gamma   90.00
#
_symmetry.space_group_name_H-M   'P 1'
#
loop_
_entity.id
_entity.type
_entity.pdbx_description
1 polymer ?
#
loop_
_entity_poly.entity_id
_entity_poly.type
_entity_poly.pdbx_seq_one_letter_code
_entity_poly.pdbx_strand_id
1 'polypeptide(L)'
;MILPEFEYKKAENIAKAIAFYERYNGKICYLAGGTDLIPLVKLRLSTPMAIIDLKEIEELKAISHQGGWLVIGANVTLFELKNNNTVREYFPALYESLDATSCETLQMRGTIGGNILQDTRCLLYNQSLEWRTARGFCFKMGGETCNVVPNARACFSNYCSDNALSLMALSASVKLAGPQGERKMRLEKIFSGDGRNPFTLMPGEILTEKLIPMKRSKGAYKKLRVRDSIDYPLLGVAVSIKGNTGRVCVGGIGPTPLVYNLKDINDSTFKDVAEKAYSDARPVSNTTLSPDYRK
;
A
#
# COMPACT_ATOMS: atom_id res chain seq x y z
N MET A 1 12.48 -23.90 -3.70
CA MET A 1 11.11 -23.55 -3.25
C MET A 1 10.20 -23.61 -4.47
N ILE A 2 9.24 -24.54 -4.48
CA ILE A 2 8.35 -24.80 -5.63
C ILE A 2 7.06 -23.99 -5.42
N LEU A 3 6.58 -23.29 -6.45
CA LEU A 3 5.29 -22.61 -6.43
C LEU A 3 4.14 -23.62 -6.25
N PRO A 4 3.02 -23.28 -5.60
CA PRO A 4 1.81 -24.09 -5.65
C PRO A 4 1.28 -24.15 -7.09
N GLU A 5 0.49 -25.17 -7.39
CA GLU A 5 -0.24 -25.22 -8.65
C GLU A 5 -1.31 -24.12 -8.68
N PHE A 6 -1.41 -23.43 -9.81
CA PHE A 6 -2.44 -22.47 -10.14
C PHE A 6 -2.58 -22.33 -11.65
N GLU A 7 -3.74 -21.93 -12.11
CA GLU A 7 -3.92 -21.53 -13.49
C GLU A 7 -3.38 -20.09 -13.70
N TYR A 8 -2.78 -19.84 -14.86
CA TYR A 8 -2.37 -18.50 -15.27
C TYR A 8 -3.27 -18.03 -16.41
N LYS A 9 -3.91 -16.88 -16.24
CA LYS A 9 -4.78 -16.24 -17.23
C LYS A 9 -4.36 -14.79 -17.45
N LYS A 10 -4.47 -14.31 -18.67
CA LYS A 10 -4.27 -12.91 -19.04
C LYS A 10 -5.64 -12.25 -19.23
N ALA A 11 -5.80 -11.05 -18.69
CA ALA A 11 -6.96 -10.22 -18.92
C ALA A 11 -6.59 -9.08 -19.88
N GLU A 12 -7.37 -8.93 -20.93
CA GLU A 12 -7.18 -7.91 -21.97
C GLU A 12 -7.83 -6.56 -21.57
N ASN A 13 -8.80 -6.60 -20.66
CA ASN A 13 -9.51 -5.45 -20.13
C ASN A 13 -10.03 -5.72 -18.71
N ILE A 14 -10.52 -4.68 -18.03
CA ILE A 14 -11.02 -4.76 -16.65
C ILE A 14 -12.23 -5.70 -16.56
N ALA A 15 -13.16 -5.65 -17.52
CA ALA A 15 -14.35 -6.50 -17.52
C ALA A 15 -13.99 -7.99 -17.55
N LYS A 16 -12.98 -8.38 -18.36
CA LYS A 16 -12.49 -9.75 -18.42
C LYS A 16 -11.78 -10.19 -17.13
N ALA A 17 -11.05 -9.28 -16.49
CA ALA A 17 -10.44 -9.56 -15.19
C ALA A 17 -11.50 -9.82 -14.10
N ILE A 18 -12.57 -9.04 -14.08
CA ILE A 18 -13.71 -9.23 -13.18
C ILE A 18 -14.45 -10.56 -13.49
N ALA A 19 -14.68 -10.88 -14.75
CA ALA A 19 -15.31 -12.16 -15.15
C ALA A 19 -14.48 -13.38 -14.70
N PHE A 20 -13.16 -13.30 -14.69
CA PHE A 20 -12.33 -14.35 -14.10
C PHE A 20 -12.52 -14.47 -12.57
N TYR A 21 -12.68 -13.35 -11.85
CA TYR A 21 -12.98 -13.40 -10.42
C TYR A 21 -14.27 -14.20 -10.14
N GLU A 22 -15.35 -13.92 -10.89
CA GLU A 22 -16.62 -14.63 -10.78
C GLU A 22 -16.48 -16.11 -11.15
N ARG A 23 -15.81 -16.43 -12.28
CA ARG A 23 -15.57 -17.80 -12.76
C ARG A 23 -14.88 -18.69 -11.73
N TYR A 24 -13.91 -18.17 -10.98
CA TYR A 24 -13.16 -18.91 -9.96
C TYR A 24 -13.72 -18.72 -8.55
N ASN A 25 -14.94 -18.19 -8.39
CA ASN A 25 -15.58 -17.93 -7.10
C ASN A 25 -14.67 -17.16 -6.12
N GLY A 26 -13.96 -16.17 -6.60
CA GLY A 26 -13.06 -15.33 -5.83
C GLY A 26 -11.73 -15.96 -5.42
N LYS A 27 -11.46 -17.22 -5.75
CA LYS A 27 -10.22 -17.92 -5.40
C LYS A 27 -9.06 -17.57 -6.36
N ILE A 28 -8.89 -16.30 -6.61
CA ILE A 28 -7.84 -15.76 -7.50
C ILE A 28 -6.96 -14.74 -6.81
N CYS A 29 -5.83 -14.43 -7.45
CA CYS A 29 -5.06 -13.22 -7.19
C CYS A 29 -4.87 -12.44 -8.48
N TYR A 30 -5.05 -11.12 -8.42
CA TYR A 30 -4.66 -10.24 -9.50
C TYR A 30 -3.15 -10.00 -9.49
N LEU A 31 -2.51 -10.13 -10.65
CA LEU A 31 -1.08 -9.94 -10.85
C LEU A 31 -0.83 -8.66 -11.65
N ALA A 32 -0.24 -7.67 -11.00
CA ALA A 32 0.37 -6.51 -11.65
C ALA A 32 1.89 -6.74 -11.80
N GLY A 33 2.73 -6.03 -11.07
CA GLY A 33 4.20 -6.21 -11.12
C GLY A 33 4.71 -7.53 -10.53
N GLY A 34 3.97 -8.14 -9.61
CA GLY A 34 4.31 -9.44 -9.01
C GLY A 34 5.35 -9.40 -7.89
N THR A 35 5.95 -8.25 -7.61
CA THR A 35 7.05 -8.09 -6.65
C THR A 35 6.66 -8.41 -5.19
N ASP A 36 5.37 -8.30 -4.84
CA ASP A 36 4.82 -8.75 -3.56
C ASP A 36 4.09 -10.10 -3.69
N LEU A 37 3.24 -10.28 -4.70
CA LEU A 37 2.41 -11.48 -4.83
C LEU A 37 3.25 -12.76 -4.96
N ILE A 38 4.26 -12.77 -5.82
CA ILE A 38 5.05 -13.98 -6.06
C ILE A 38 5.81 -14.45 -4.81
N PRO A 39 6.45 -13.57 -4.01
CA PRO A 39 6.97 -13.94 -2.69
C PRO A 39 5.92 -14.52 -1.73
N LEU A 40 4.70 -13.96 -1.68
CA LEU A 40 3.62 -14.50 -0.83
C LEU A 40 3.20 -15.90 -1.27
N VAL A 41 3.08 -16.14 -2.57
CA VAL A 41 2.76 -17.45 -3.15
C VAL A 41 3.89 -18.47 -2.85
N LYS A 42 5.16 -18.06 -2.98
CA LYS A 42 6.32 -18.90 -2.62
C LYS A 42 6.32 -19.33 -1.14
N LEU A 43 5.91 -18.44 -0.25
CA LEU A 43 5.81 -18.71 1.20
C LEU A 43 4.50 -19.42 1.60
N ARG A 44 3.63 -19.75 0.65
CA ARG A 44 2.30 -20.33 0.94
C ARG A 44 1.44 -19.42 1.84
N LEU A 45 1.65 -18.12 1.77
CA LEU A 45 0.81 -17.09 2.40
C LEU A 45 -0.42 -16.77 1.53
N SER A 46 -0.32 -17.06 0.24
CA SER A 46 -1.41 -17.01 -0.74
C SER A 46 -1.34 -18.26 -1.61
N THR A 47 -2.48 -18.93 -1.78
CA THR A 47 -2.61 -20.17 -2.58
C THR A 47 -3.84 -20.08 -3.49
N PRO A 48 -3.82 -19.18 -4.50
CA PRO A 48 -4.96 -18.98 -5.40
C PRO A 48 -5.15 -20.19 -6.32
N MET A 49 -6.38 -20.42 -6.79
CA MET A 49 -6.66 -21.36 -7.88
C MET A 49 -6.19 -20.81 -9.23
N ALA A 50 -6.27 -19.51 -9.40
CA ALA A 50 -5.77 -18.85 -10.61
C ALA A 50 -5.08 -17.51 -10.29
N ILE A 51 -4.08 -17.16 -11.09
CA ILE A 51 -3.46 -15.83 -11.12
C ILE A 51 -3.90 -15.14 -12.41
N ILE A 52 -4.54 -13.98 -12.25
CA ILE A 52 -5.06 -13.18 -13.36
C ILE A 52 -4.11 -12.01 -13.61
N ASP A 53 -3.42 -12.07 -14.71
CA ASP A 53 -2.46 -11.06 -15.13
C ASP A 53 -3.15 -9.83 -15.71
N LEU A 54 -2.90 -8.66 -15.12
CA LEU A 54 -3.46 -7.38 -15.51
C LEU A 54 -2.54 -6.57 -16.43
N LYS A 55 -1.34 -7.07 -16.76
CA LYS A 55 -0.33 -6.28 -17.47
C LYS A 55 -0.67 -5.93 -18.92
N GLU A 56 -1.60 -6.65 -19.55
CA GLU A 56 -2.05 -6.35 -20.91
C GLU A 56 -3.22 -5.33 -20.96
N ILE A 57 -3.72 -4.88 -19.82
CA ILE A 57 -4.79 -3.88 -19.74
C ILE A 57 -4.21 -2.48 -19.93
N GLU A 58 -4.33 -1.92 -21.14
CA GLU A 58 -3.71 -0.64 -21.51
C GLU A 58 -4.25 0.54 -20.70
N GLU A 59 -5.55 0.56 -20.40
CA GLU A 59 -6.19 1.60 -19.60
C GLU A 59 -5.59 1.74 -18.19
N LEU A 60 -4.93 0.70 -17.66
CA LEU A 60 -4.26 0.74 -16.37
C LEU A 60 -2.82 1.30 -16.42
N LYS A 61 -2.28 1.62 -17.60
CA LYS A 61 -0.89 2.08 -17.79
C LYS A 61 -0.77 3.58 -18.05
N ALA A 62 -1.87 4.29 -18.20
CA ALA A 62 -1.85 5.69 -18.59
C ALA A 62 -1.48 6.63 -17.43
N ILE A 63 -0.73 7.68 -17.74
CA ILE A 63 -0.60 8.89 -16.91
C ILE A 63 -1.16 10.05 -17.74
N SER A 64 -2.17 10.74 -17.23
CA SER A 64 -2.85 11.81 -17.95
C SER A 64 -3.27 12.96 -17.03
N HIS A 65 -3.56 14.11 -17.66
CA HIS A 65 -4.07 15.29 -16.98
C HIS A 65 -5.54 15.47 -17.36
N GLN A 66 -6.44 15.40 -16.41
CA GLN A 66 -7.88 15.49 -16.66
C GLN A 66 -8.58 16.30 -15.55
N GLY A 67 -9.33 17.33 -15.93
CA GLY A 67 -10.21 18.06 -15.00
C GLY A 67 -9.52 18.58 -13.73
N GLY A 68 -8.27 19.03 -13.82
CA GLY A 68 -7.50 19.50 -12.67
C GLY A 68 -6.91 18.37 -11.80
N TRP A 69 -6.83 17.15 -12.32
CA TRP A 69 -6.23 15.98 -11.68
C TRP A 69 -5.09 15.41 -12.51
N LEU A 70 -4.03 14.95 -11.85
CA LEU A 70 -3.13 13.96 -12.41
C LEU A 70 -3.76 12.58 -12.17
N VAL A 71 -4.13 11.92 -13.26
CA VAL A 71 -4.72 10.57 -13.25
C VAL A 71 -3.62 9.57 -13.58
N ILE A 72 -3.45 8.58 -12.72
CA ILE A 72 -2.40 7.58 -12.80
C ILE A 72 -3.04 6.19 -12.78
N GLY A 73 -2.89 5.43 -13.85
CA GLY A 73 -3.33 4.04 -13.95
C GLY A 73 -2.64 3.12 -12.93
N ALA A 74 -3.33 2.05 -12.53
CA ALA A 74 -2.85 1.15 -11.48
C ALA A 74 -1.59 0.37 -11.87
N ASN A 75 -1.38 0.09 -13.15
CA ASN A 75 -0.24 -0.65 -13.66
C ASN A 75 0.94 0.24 -14.06
N VAL A 76 0.85 1.56 -13.91
CA VAL A 76 2.02 2.44 -14.05
C VAL A 76 3.08 1.96 -13.07
N THR A 77 4.29 1.72 -13.56
CA THR A 77 5.40 1.26 -12.72
C THR A 77 5.92 2.38 -11.83
N LEU A 78 6.51 2.01 -10.70
CA LEU A 78 7.13 2.99 -9.80
C LEU A 78 8.26 3.74 -10.50
N PHE A 79 8.99 3.07 -11.41
CA PHE A 79 10.05 3.65 -12.22
C PHE A 79 9.52 4.72 -13.19
N GLU A 80 8.47 4.41 -13.96
CA GLU A 80 7.83 5.37 -14.86
C GLU A 80 7.31 6.59 -14.09
N LEU A 81 6.67 6.35 -12.94
CA LEU A 81 6.12 7.42 -12.13
C LEU A 81 7.22 8.31 -11.51
N LYS A 82 8.31 7.73 -11.04
CA LYS A 82 9.50 8.45 -10.52
C LYS A 82 10.12 9.35 -11.61
N ASN A 83 10.14 8.89 -12.85
CA ASN A 83 10.71 9.63 -13.97
C ASN A 83 9.72 10.60 -14.66
N ASN A 84 8.49 10.68 -14.17
CA ASN A 84 7.49 11.61 -14.71
C ASN A 84 7.80 13.06 -14.26
N ASN A 85 7.93 13.97 -15.21
CA ASN A 85 8.27 15.38 -14.95
C ASN A 85 7.27 16.08 -14.03
N THR A 86 5.97 15.83 -14.21
CA THR A 86 4.93 16.41 -13.36
C THR A 86 5.07 15.95 -11.90
N VAL A 87 5.41 14.67 -11.67
CA VAL A 87 5.62 14.15 -10.32
C VAL A 87 6.83 14.83 -9.67
N ARG A 88 7.93 14.97 -10.41
CA ARG A 88 9.16 15.60 -9.91
C ARG A 88 8.97 17.08 -9.56
N GLU A 89 8.23 17.82 -10.38
CA GLU A 89 8.06 19.27 -10.23
C GLU A 89 6.94 19.65 -9.24
N TYR A 90 5.84 18.90 -9.23
CA TYR A 90 4.63 19.27 -8.48
C TYR A 90 4.47 18.55 -7.15
N PHE A 91 5.06 17.35 -6.98
CA PHE A 91 4.79 16.46 -5.86
C PHE A 91 6.06 15.92 -5.21
N PRO A 92 6.91 16.79 -4.60
CA PRO A 92 8.22 16.37 -4.05
C PRO A 92 8.12 15.20 -3.04
N ALA A 93 7.11 15.20 -2.17
CA ALA A 93 6.91 14.11 -1.22
C ALA A 93 6.65 12.75 -1.93
N LEU A 94 5.91 12.76 -3.05
CA LEU A 94 5.70 11.54 -3.85
C LEU A 94 6.99 11.12 -4.56
N TYR A 95 7.73 12.07 -5.13
CA TYR A 95 9.01 11.78 -5.75
C TYR A 95 10.00 11.16 -4.77
N GLU A 96 10.15 11.73 -3.57
CA GLU A 96 11.03 11.19 -2.53
C GLU A 96 10.59 9.81 -2.03
N SER A 97 9.28 9.56 -1.92
CA SER A 97 8.78 8.23 -1.54
C SER A 97 9.02 7.17 -2.62
N LEU A 98 8.90 7.54 -3.90
CA LEU A 98 9.26 6.67 -5.02
C LEU A 98 10.76 6.37 -5.02
N ASP A 99 11.59 7.38 -4.80
CA ASP A 99 13.04 7.22 -4.73
C ASP A 99 13.48 6.31 -3.58
N ALA A 100 12.83 6.43 -2.41
CA ALA A 100 13.07 5.59 -1.24
C ALA A 100 12.50 4.17 -1.35
N THR A 101 11.64 3.88 -2.34
CA THR A 101 10.99 2.58 -2.47
C THR A 101 11.90 1.56 -3.13
N SER A 102 12.39 0.58 -2.35
CA SER A 102 13.12 -0.58 -2.90
C SER A 102 14.37 -0.20 -3.72
N CYS A 103 14.63 -0.90 -4.83
CA CYS A 103 15.68 -0.62 -5.81
C CYS A 103 15.08 -0.47 -7.20
N GLU A 104 15.84 0.12 -8.12
CA GLU A 104 15.37 0.46 -9.47
C GLU A 104 14.84 -0.75 -10.25
N THR A 105 15.53 -1.89 -10.19
CA THR A 105 15.08 -3.11 -10.87
C THR A 105 13.73 -3.62 -10.37
N LEU A 106 13.43 -3.45 -9.10
CA LEU A 106 12.10 -3.75 -8.55
C LEU A 106 11.08 -2.66 -8.88
N GLN A 107 11.49 -1.39 -8.96
CA GLN A 107 10.63 -0.29 -9.39
C GLN A 107 10.20 -0.43 -10.85
N MET A 108 11.05 -0.97 -11.73
CA MET A 108 10.71 -1.28 -13.13
C MET A 108 9.62 -2.35 -13.30
N ARG A 109 9.36 -3.13 -12.25
CA ARG A 109 8.33 -4.18 -12.25
C ARG A 109 7.17 -3.86 -11.33
N GLY A 110 7.46 -3.32 -10.14
CA GLY A 110 6.46 -2.93 -9.15
C GLY A 110 5.60 -1.78 -9.66
N THR A 111 4.28 -1.88 -9.49
CA THR A 111 3.31 -0.88 -9.94
C THR A 111 2.79 -0.07 -8.77
N ILE A 112 2.33 1.15 -9.05
CA ILE A 112 1.77 2.02 -8.01
C ILE A 112 0.49 1.43 -7.40
N GLY A 113 -0.34 0.72 -8.17
CA GLY A 113 -1.51 0.00 -7.66
C GLY A 113 -1.13 -1.15 -6.75
N GLY A 114 -0.18 -1.98 -7.17
CA GLY A 114 0.35 -3.08 -6.36
C GLY A 114 1.02 -2.58 -5.07
N ASN A 115 1.76 -1.47 -5.12
CA ASN A 115 2.38 -0.88 -3.95
C ASN A 115 1.34 -0.34 -2.93
N ILE A 116 0.22 0.24 -3.40
CA ILE A 116 -0.86 0.68 -2.53
C ILE A 116 -1.61 -0.52 -1.92
N LEU A 117 -1.86 -1.56 -2.69
CA LEU A 117 -2.62 -2.74 -2.26
C LEU A 117 -1.72 -3.88 -1.75
N GLN A 118 -0.45 -3.59 -1.41
CA GLN A 118 0.42 -4.59 -0.78
C GLN A 118 -0.16 -5.06 0.56
N ASP A 119 0.00 -6.36 0.83
CA ASP A 119 -0.47 -6.92 2.10
C ASP A 119 0.33 -6.39 3.30
N THR A 120 -0.31 -6.34 4.45
CA THR A 120 0.33 -5.93 5.71
C THR A 120 1.36 -6.97 6.16
N ARG A 121 2.40 -6.51 6.84
CA ARG A 121 3.56 -7.31 7.20
C ARG A 121 3.72 -7.48 8.70
N CYS A 122 4.11 -8.68 9.10
CA CYS A 122 4.43 -9.03 10.47
C CYS A 122 5.56 -10.08 10.45
N LEU A 123 6.59 -9.89 11.27
CA LEU A 123 7.72 -10.81 11.34
C LEU A 123 7.29 -12.26 11.63
N LEU A 124 6.22 -12.45 12.40
CA LEU A 124 5.69 -13.77 12.74
C LEU A 124 4.75 -14.36 11.68
N TYR A 125 4.29 -13.55 10.74
CA TYR A 125 3.43 -13.99 9.63
C TYR A 125 4.22 -14.26 8.36
N ASN A 126 5.18 -13.41 8.00
CA ASN A 126 5.93 -13.50 6.76
C ASN A 126 7.08 -14.53 6.84
N GLN A 127 6.75 -15.75 7.25
CA GLN A 127 7.63 -16.91 7.43
C GLN A 127 7.18 -18.09 6.57
N SER A 128 8.00 -19.14 6.47
CA SER A 128 7.62 -20.37 5.77
C SER A 128 6.41 -21.04 6.43
N LEU A 129 5.72 -21.90 5.68
CA LEU A 129 4.56 -22.63 6.19
C LEU A 129 4.94 -23.52 7.40
N GLU A 130 6.07 -24.22 7.33
CA GLU A 130 6.58 -25.08 8.37
C GLU A 130 6.83 -24.30 9.66
N TRP A 131 7.47 -23.14 9.58
CA TRP A 131 7.71 -22.28 10.73
C TRP A 131 6.40 -21.80 11.36
N ARG A 132 5.44 -21.35 10.53
CA ARG A 132 4.12 -20.87 11.00
C ARG A 132 3.32 -21.98 11.67
N THR A 133 3.36 -23.21 11.12
CA THR A 133 2.69 -24.37 11.69
C THR A 133 3.27 -24.73 13.07
N ALA A 134 4.60 -24.74 13.18
CA ALA A 134 5.28 -25.03 14.46
C ALA A 134 5.00 -23.97 15.53
N ARG A 135 4.83 -22.70 15.14
CA ARG A 135 4.52 -21.58 16.05
C ARG A 135 3.07 -21.54 16.50
N GLY A 136 2.15 -22.07 15.71
CA GLY A 136 0.70 -21.92 15.84
C GLY A 136 0.15 -20.75 15.02
N PHE A 137 -1.04 -20.93 14.48
CA PHE A 137 -1.67 -19.99 13.59
C PHE A 137 -2.26 -18.79 14.33
N CYS A 138 -1.92 -17.59 13.88
CA CYS A 138 -2.51 -16.35 14.36
C CYS A 138 -3.75 -15.97 13.53
N PHE A 139 -4.45 -14.88 13.91
CA PHE A 139 -5.62 -14.35 13.18
C PHE A 139 -5.45 -14.31 11.66
N LYS A 140 -4.32 -13.84 11.17
CA LYS A 140 -4.04 -13.69 9.74
C LYS A 140 -3.82 -15.03 9.01
N MET A 141 -3.66 -16.10 9.76
CA MET A 141 -3.52 -17.49 9.28
C MET A 141 -4.74 -18.37 9.56
N GLY A 142 -5.85 -17.75 9.98
CA GLY A 142 -7.07 -18.48 10.34
C GLY A 142 -7.14 -18.98 11.77
N GLY A 143 -6.18 -18.62 12.64
CA GLY A 143 -6.22 -18.88 14.07
C GLY A 143 -7.05 -17.84 14.84
N GLU A 144 -7.14 -18.02 16.15
CA GLU A 144 -8.01 -17.22 17.05
C GLU A 144 -7.23 -16.21 17.92
N THR A 145 -5.91 -16.11 17.76
CA THR A 145 -5.06 -15.28 18.60
C THR A 145 -4.10 -14.42 17.76
N CYS A 146 -3.54 -13.37 18.38
CA CYS A 146 -2.41 -12.64 17.83
C CYS A 146 -1.12 -13.11 18.52
N ASN A 147 -0.14 -13.61 17.76
CA ASN A 147 1.13 -14.07 18.32
C ASN A 147 2.05 -12.92 18.78
N VAL A 148 1.65 -11.66 18.58
CA VAL A 148 2.41 -10.45 18.95
C VAL A 148 1.78 -9.72 20.13
N VAL A 149 0.46 -9.57 20.13
CA VAL A 149 -0.28 -8.80 21.15
C VAL A 149 -1.22 -9.74 21.88
N PRO A 150 -0.94 -10.07 23.15
CA PRO A 150 -1.83 -10.91 23.95
C PRO A 150 -3.23 -10.33 24.07
N ASN A 151 -4.25 -11.19 24.04
CA ASN A 151 -5.66 -10.81 24.15
C ASN A 151 -6.17 -9.79 23.10
N ALA A 152 -5.44 -9.65 22.00
CA ALA A 152 -5.88 -8.79 20.89
C ALA A 152 -7.17 -9.33 20.26
N ARG A 153 -7.99 -8.39 19.73
CA ARG A 153 -9.22 -8.70 18.97
C ARG A 153 -9.06 -8.51 17.47
N ALA A 154 -7.94 -7.91 17.04
CA ALA A 154 -7.62 -7.59 15.66
C ALA A 154 -6.15 -7.91 15.34
N CYS A 155 -5.79 -7.96 14.06
CA CYS A 155 -4.42 -8.16 13.63
C CYS A 155 -3.68 -6.81 13.54
N PHE A 156 -2.51 -6.72 14.18
CA PHE A 156 -1.64 -5.54 14.21
C PHE A 156 -0.50 -5.58 13.17
N SER A 157 -0.62 -6.38 12.11
CA SER A 157 0.38 -6.37 11.05
C SER A 157 0.48 -4.99 10.38
N ASN A 158 1.71 -4.56 10.08
CA ASN A 158 1.97 -3.20 9.63
C ASN A 158 1.70 -3.02 8.13
N TYR A 159 1.02 -1.96 7.76
CA TYR A 159 0.95 -1.50 6.40
C TYR A 159 2.22 -0.70 6.06
N CYS A 160 2.95 -1.14 5.02
CA CYS A 160 4.32 -0.73 4.75
C CYS A 160 4.52 -0.10 3.34
N SER A 161 3.51 0.56 2.78
CA SER A 161 3.67 1.29 1.52
C SER A 161 4.29 2.66 1.76
N ASP A 162 5.42 2.93 1.13
CA ASP A 162 6.04 4.25 1.11
C ASP A 162 5.15 5.26 0.37
N ASN A 163 4.66 4.89 -0.81
CA ASN A 163 3.97 5.80 -1.73
C ASN A 163 2.55 6.14 -1.31
N ALA A 164 1.85 5.24 -0.61
CA ALA A 164 0.51 5.51 -0.12
C ALA A 164 0.50 6.68 0.87
N LEU A 165 1.54 6.83 1.71
CA LEU A 165 1.65 7.94 2.65
C LEU A 165 1.73 9.29 1.91
N SER A 166 2.58 9.38 0.90
CA SER A 166 2.72 10.58 0.06
C SER A 166 1.45 10.89 -0.72
N LEU A 167 0.79 9.87 -1.29
CA LEU A 167 -0.49 10.04 -1.97
C LEU A 167 -1.60 10.53 -1.05
N MET A 168 -1.66 10.01 0.19
CA MET A 168 -2.62 10.49 1.21
C MET A 168 -2.32 11.92 1.65
N ALA A 169 -1.04 12.28 1.83
CA ALA A 169 -0.62 13.64 2.13
C ALA A 169 -1.01 14.61 0.99
N LEU A 170 -0.96 14.17 -0.26
CA LEU A 170 -1.41 14.89 -1.45
C LEU A 170 -2.94 14.92 -1.60
N SER A 171 -3.68 14.29 -0.71
CA SER A 171 -5.15 14.19 -0.76
C SER A 171 -5.65 13.40 -1.97
N ALA A 172 -4.94 12.36 -2.39
CA ALA A 172 -5.33 11.54 -3.52
C ALA A 172 -6.65 10.79 -3.28
N SER A 173 -7.36 10.54 -4.37
CA SER A 173 -8.49 9.61 -4.43
C SER A 173 -8.11 8.39 -5.28
N VAL A 174 -8.87 7.33 -5.13
CA VAL A 174 -8.76 6.12 -5.93
C VAL A 174 -10.07 5.81 -6.64
N LYS A 175 -9.98 5.20 -7.81
CA LYS A 175 -11.10 4.63 -8.55
C LYS A 175 -10.97 3.11 -8.49
N LEU A 176 -12.07 2.47 -8.21
CA LEU A 176 -12.20 1.02 -8.11
C LEU A 176 -13.25 0.55 -9.11
N ALA A 177 -13.03 -0.58 -9.74
CA ALA A 177 -14.00 -1.24 -10.61
C ALA A 177 -14.19 -2.69 -10.14
N GLY A 178 -15.43 -3.17 -10.13
CA GLY A 178 -15.76 -4.52 -9.68
C GLY A 178 -17.11 -5.00 -10.21
N PRO A 179 -17.57 -6.16 -9.78
CA PRO A 179 -18.84 -6.73 -10.25
C PRO A 179 -20.06 -5.82 -10.05
N GLN A 180 -20.01 -4.92 -9.06
CA GLN A 180 -21.09 -3.97 -8.74
C GLN A 180 -20.93 -2.61 -9.44
N GLY A 181 -19.99 -2.47 -10.36
CA GLY A 181 -19.70 -1.23 -11.09
C GLY A 181 -18.44 -0.50 -10.57
N GLU A 182 -18.37 0.79 -10.87
CA GLU A 182 -17.25 1.64 -10.50
C GLU A 182 -17.59 2.56 -9.33
N ARG A 183 -16.60 2.81 -8.48
CA ARG A 183 -16.70 3.81 -7.41
C ARG A 183 -15.40 4.58 -7.21
N LYS A 184 -15.52 5.81 -6.75
CA LYS A 184 -14.41 6.69 -6.38
C LYS A 184 -14.47 7.01 -4.89
N MET A 185 -13.30 6.98 -4.24
CA MET A 185 -13.21 7.34 -2.82
C MET A 185 -11.83 7.95 -2.50
N ARG A 186 -11.72 8.59 -1.33
CA ARG A 186 -10.44 9.07 -0.82
C ARG A 186 -9.54 7.89 -0.48
N LEU A 187 -8.24 8.01 -0.78
CA LEU A 187 -7.29 6.92 -0.53
C LEU A 187 -7.26 6.48 0.94
N GLU A 188 -7.35 7.41 1.89
CA GLU A 188 -7.38 7.05 3.32
C GLU A 188 -8.60 6.23 3.75
N LYS A 189 -9.63 6.15 2.93
CA LYS A 189 -10.86 5.39 3.22
C LYS A 189 -10.81 3.92 2.79
N ILE A 190 -9.74 3.51 2.07
CA ILE A 190 -9.61 2.10 1.68
C ILE A 190 -9.17 1.18 2.82
N PHE A 191 -8.70 1.71 3.94
CA PHE A 191 -8.16 0.93 5.07
C PHE A 191 -9.25 0.50 6.05
N SER A 192 -9.22 -0.77 6.43
CA SER A 192 -10.21 -1.36 7.36
C SER A 192 -9.87 -1.17 8.84
N GLY A 193 -8.59 -0.99 9.17
CA GLY A 193 -8.08 -1.00 10.54
C GLY A 193 -7.65 -2.37 11.08
N ASP A 194 -7.89 -3.45 10.34
CA ASP A 194 -7.51 -4.82 10.72
C ASP A 194 -6.52 -5.42 9.71
N GLY A 195 -5.35 -5.78 10.15
CA GLY A 195 -4.32 -6.37 9.30
C GLY A 195 -4.68 -7.72 8.68
N ARG A 196 -5.76 -8.39 9.10
CA ARG A 196 -6.28 -9.61 8.44
C ARG A 196 -6.82 -9.30 7.05
N ASN A 197 -7.65 -8.26 6.98
CA ASN A 197 -8.27 -7.76 5.77
C ASN A 197 -8.02 -6.24 5.70
N PRO A 198 -6.81 -5.82 5.29
CA PRO A 198 -6.37 -4.44 5.49
C PRO A 198 -7.16 -3.40 4.68
N PHE A 199 -7.96 -3.85 3.71
CA PHE A 199 -8.68 -2.96 2.80
C PHE A 199 -10.19 -3.17 2.84
N THR A 200 -10.93 -2.07 2.60
CA THR A 200 -12.40 -2.05 2.46
C THR A 200 -12.86 -2.31 1.03
N LEU A 201 -12.01 -2.93 0.20
CA LEU A 201 -12.37 -3.33 -1.16
C LEU A 201 -13.46 -4.39 -1.11
N MET A 202 -14.45 -4.25 -1.97
CA MET A 202 -15.47 -5.27 -2.16
C MET A 202 -14.88 -6.47 -2.94
N PRO A 203 -15.45 -7.65 -2.77
CA PRO A 203 -15.02 -8.84 -3.50
C PRO A 203 -14.95 -8.59 -5.02
N GLY A 204 -13.82 -8.91 -5.64
CA GLY A 204 -13.59 -8.73 -7.07
C GLY A 204 -13.22 -7.33 -7.53
N GLU A 205 -13.19 -6.34 -6.63
CA GLU A 205 -12.76 -4.98 -7.00
C GLU A 205 -11.27 -4.91 -7.38
N ILE A 206 -11.02 -4.16 -8.43
CA ILE A 206 -9.69 -3.82 -8.96
C ILE A 206 -9.47 -2.32 -8.77
N LEU A 207 -8.33 -1.93 -8.22
CA LEU A 207 -7.88 -0.54 -8.21
C LEU A 207 -7.47 -0.16 -9.63
N THR A 208 -8.16 0.80 -10.24
CA THR A 208 -7.93 1.20 -11.64
C THR A 208 -7.09 2.46 -11.76
N GLU A 209 -7.40 3.49 -10.98
CA GLU A 209 -6.76 4.81 -11.09
C GLU A 209 -6.49 5.43 -9.71
N LYS A 210 -5.48 6.31 -9.66
CA LYS A 210 -5.23 7.27 -8.59
C LYS A 210 -5.38 8.66 -9.17
N LEU A 211 -6.05 9.53 -8.44
CA LEU A 211 -6.33 10.90 -8.84
C LEU A 211 -5.69 11.84 -7.81
N ILE A 212 -4.70 12.60 -8.24
CA ILE A 212 -3.99 13.58 -7.41
C ILE A 212 -4.43 14.99 -7.85
N PRO A 213 -4.91 15.87 -6.97
CA PRO A 213 -5.23 17.25 -7.34
C PRO A 213 -4.01 17.97 -7.92
N MET A 214 -4.11 18.53 -9.12
CA MET A 214 -3.05 19.25 -9.83
C MET A 214 -2.76 20.61 -9.20
N LYS A 215 -2.26 20.58 -7.96
CA LYS A 215 -1.81 21.75 -7.21
C LYS A 215 -0.38 21.53 -6.78
N ARG A 216 0.54 22.38 -7.22
CA ARG A 216 1.93 22.33 -6.78
C ARG A 216 1.99 22.37 -5.25
N SER A 217 2.77 21.49 -4.66
CA SER A 217 2.93 21.38 -3.21
C SER A 217 4.41 21.49 -2.82
N LYS A 218 4.66 21.96 -1.61
CA LYS A 218 5.91 21.70 -0.89
C LYS A 218 5.70 20.44 -0.06
N GLY A 219 6.76 19.68 0.17
CA GLY A 219 6.62 18.47 0.99
C GLY A 219 7.87 17.62 0.97
N ALA A 220 7.88 16.61 1.81
CA ALA A 220 8.98 15.66 1.94
C ALA A 220 8.44 14.29 2.36
N TYR A 221 9.24 13.26 2.12
CA TYR A 221 9.06 11.92 2.66
C TYR A 221 10.32 11.48 3.39
N LYS A 222 10.16 10.90 4.58
CA LYS A 222 11.25 10.28 5.33
C LYS A 222 10.88 8.87 5.77
N LYS A 223 11.87 7.99 5.73
CA LYS A 223 11.75 6.56 6.00
C LYS A 223 12.79 6.09 7.00
N LEU A 224 12.33 5.48 8.07
CA LEU A 224 13.17 4.69 8.96
C LEU A 224 13.27 3.27 8.39
N ARG A 225 14.46 2.78 8.14
CA ARG A 225 14.77 1.42 7.67
C ARG A 225 16.11 0.97 8.25
N VAL A 226 16.38 -0.33 8.25
CA VAL A 226 17.65 -0.88 8.71
C VAL A 226 18.69 -0.86 7.59
N ARG A 227 18.30 -1.26 6.39
CA ARG A 227 19.17 -1.31 5.21
C ARG A 227 18.93 -0.10 4.31
N ASP A 228 19.98 0.42 3.71
CA ASP A 228 19.86 1.57 2.79
C ASP A 228 19.48 1.17 1.35
N SER A 229 18.89 0.04 1.17
CA SER A 229 18.41 -0.49 -0.11
C SER A 229 17.06 -1.17 0.08
N ILE A 230 16.85 -2.37 -0.48
CA ILE A 230 15.61 -3.14 -0.50
C ILE A 230 15.13 -3.42 0.93
N ASP A 231 14.37 -2.48 1.49
CA ASP A 231 13.79 -2.61 2.82
C ASP A 231 12.42 -1.93 2.90
N TYR A 232 11.54 -2.50 3.74
CA TYR A 232 10.24 -1.89 4.03
C TYR A 232 10.38 -0.78 5.08
N PRO A 233 9.52 0.25 5.07
CA PRO A 233 9.52 1.23 6.15
C PRO A 233 9.14 0.58 7.48
N LEU A 234 9.98 0.76 8.48
CA LEU A 234 9.66 0.48 9.89
C LEU A 234 8.88 1.64 10.50
N LEU A 235 9.07 2.82 9.94
CA LEU A 235 8.32 4.04 10.12
C LEU A 235 8.48 4.88 8.84
N GLY A 236 7.40 5.44 8.34
CA GLY A 236 7.40 6.39 7.23
C GLY A 236 6.60 7.63 7.59
N VAL A 237 7.08 8.79 7.16
CA VAL A 237 6.38 10.07 7.34
C VAL A 237 6.38 10.83 6.03
N ALA A 238 5.19 11.20 5.55
CA ALA A 238 4.98 12.06 4.39
C ALA A 238 4.32 13.37 4.80
N VAL A 239 4.82 14.48 4.29
CA VAL A 239 4.24 15.82 4.49
C VAL A 239 3.96 16.46 3.14
N SER A 240 2.80 17.07 2.98
CA SER A 240 2.47 17.89 1.81
C SER A 240 1.77 19.17 2.26
N ILE A 241 2.26 20.30 1.76
CA ILE A 241 1.79 21.65 2.10
C ILE A 241 1.37 22.37 0.83
N LYS A 242 0.21 23.03 0.87
CA LYS A 242 -0.37 23.85 -0.21
C LYS A 242 -0.88 25.16 0.39
N GLY A 243 -0.15 26.27 0.19
CA GLY A 243 -0.44 27.53 0.86
C GLY A 243 -0.35 27.36 2.37
N ASN A 244 -1.39 27.76 3.09
CA ASN A 244 -1.48 27.71 4.56
C ASN A 244 -2.13 26.42 5.11
N THR A 245 -2.28 25.40 4.29
CA THR A 245 -2.86 24.10 4.68
C THR A 245 -1.95 22.96 4.25
N GLY A 246 -2.08 21.80 4.90
CA GLY A 246 -1.29 20.64 4.55
C GLY A 246 -1.79 19.38 5.24
N ARG A 247 -1.04 18.31 5.03
CA ARG A 247 -1.29 17.01 5.67
C ARG A 247 0.02 16.34 6.04
N VAL A 248 0.00 15.66 7.18
CA VAL A 248 1.05 14.73 7.62
C VAL A 248 0.46 13.32 7.66
N CYS A 249 1.16 12.37 7.07
CA CYS A 249 0.77 10.97 7.10
C CYS A 249 1.91 10.14 7.69
N VAL A 250 1.59 9.26 8.64
CA VAL A 250 2.54 8.40 9.35
C VAL A 250 2.14 6.95 9.16
N GLY A 251 3.07 6.09 8.77
CA GLY A 251 2.80 4.67 8.52
C GLY A 251 3.94 3.75 8.94
N GLY A 252 3.78 2.45 8.72
CA GLY A 252 4.70 1.42 9.19
C GLY A 252 4.51 1.01 10.65
N ILE A 253 3.55 1.58 11.36
CA ILE A 253 3.33 1.42 12.81
C ILE A 253 2.00 0.74 13.17
N GLY A 254 1.28 0.23 12.19
CA GLY A 254 0.01 -0.47 12.37
C GLY A 254 -0.64 -0.80 11.03
N PRO A 255 -1.84 -1.38 11.03
CA PRO A 255 -2.53 -1.80 9.80
C PRO A 255 -3.06 -0.64 8.97
N THR A 256 -3.19 0.55 9.55
CA THR A 256 -3.69 1.76 8.89
C THR A 256 -2.74 2.92 9.16
N PRO A 257 -2.40 3.74 8.14
CA PRO A 257 -1.67 4.97 8.35
C PRO A 257 -2.44 6.00 9.15
N LEU A 258 -1.74 6.78 9.98
CA LEU A 258 -2.28 7.95 10.66
C LEU A 258 -2.25 9.16 9.74
N VAL A 259 -3.30 9.99 9.78
CA VAL A 259 -3.42 11.17 8.91
C VAL A 259 -3.81 12.39 9.74
N TYR A 260 -3.01 13.45 9.64
CA TYR A 260 -3.22 14.72 10.32
C TYR A 260 -3.38 15.85 9.31
N ASN A 261 -4.42 16.65 9.47
CA ASN A 261 -4.64 17.85 8.65
C ASN A 261 -4.01 19.05 9.34
N LEU A 262 -3.25 19.84 8.60
CA LEU A 262 -2.65 21.08 9.04
C LEU A 262 -3.49 22.27 8.56
N LYS A 263 -3.70 23.24 9.44
CA LYS A 263 -4.30 24.55 9.15
C LYS A 263 -3.44 25.62 9.78
N ASP A 264 -3.41 26.79 9.17
CA ASP A 264 -2.68 27.97 9.69
C ASP A 264 -1.23 27.63 10.06
N ILE A 265 -0.49 27.12 9.08
CA ILE A 265 0.82 26.49 9.26
C ILE A 265 1.84 27.49 9.77
N ASN A 266 2.42 27.20 10.93
CA ASN A 266 3.51 27.88 11.57
C ASN A 266 4.40 26.84 12.31
N ASP A 267 5.46 27.28 12.97
CA ASP A 267 6.39 26.37 13.65
C ASP A 267 5.73 25.58 14.79
N SER A 268 4.76 26.13 15.50
CA SER A 268 4.04 25.41 16.57
C SER A 268 3.15 24.30 15.99
N THR A 269 2.54 24.50 14.82
CA THR A 269 1.66 23.54 14.18
C THR A 269 2.37 22.19 13.91
N PHE A 270 3.64 22.24 13.49
CA PHE A 270 4.42 21.02 13.27
C PHE A 270 4.76 20.31 14.57
N LYS A 271 5.05 21.07 15.63
CA LYS A 271 5.36 20.54 16.96
C LYS A 271 4.13 19.82 17.55
N ASP A 272 2.97 20.47 17.51
CA ASP A 272 1.71 19.92 18.00
C ASP A 272 1.33 18.62 17.26
N VAL A 273 1.52 18.58 15.93
CA VAL A 273 1.25 17.39 15.14
C VAL A 273 2.26 16.26 15.44
N ALA A 274 3.53 16.59 15.66
CA ALA A 274 4.53 15.61 16.04
C ALA A 274 4.22 14.96 17.40
N GLU A 275 3.86 15.78 18.41
CA GLU A 275 3.44 15.32 19.73
C GLU A 275 2.16 14.47 19.65
N LYS A 276 1.19 14.90 18.84
CA LYS A 276 -0.02 14.11 18.59
C LYS A 276 0.28 12.80 17.91
N ALA A 277 1.12 12.78 16.89
CA ALA A 277 1.52 11.56 16.19
C ALA A 277 2.25 10.59 17.13
N TYR A 278 3.15 11.10 17.98
CA TYR A 278 3.78 10.33 19.03
C TYR A 278 2.75 9.74 20.00
N SER A 279 1.79 10.54 20.46
CA SER A 279 0.73 10.09 21.36
C SER A 279 -0.17 9.02 20.73
N ASP A 280 -0.52 9.16 19.44
CA ASP A 280 -1.42 8.25 18.73
C ASP A 280 -0.71 6.95 18.28
N ALA A 281 0.62 6.98 18.07
CA ALA A 281 1.39 5.83 17.62
C ALA A 281 1.32 4.65 18.58
N ARG A 282 1.03 3.46 18.05
CA ARG A 282 0.93 2.20 18.80
C ARG A 282 1.73 1.09 18.10
N PRO A 283 3.05 1.27 17.90
CA PRO A 283 3.86 0.22 17.33
C PRO A 283 3.88 -1.02 18.25
N VAL A 284 3.97 -2.20 17.66
CA VAL A 284 4.03 -3.46 18.37
C VAL A 284 5.28 -4.25 17.98
N SER A 285 5.68 -5.27 18.74
CA SER A 285 6.90 -6.08 18.51
C SER A 285 6.75 -7.05 17.32
N ASN A 286 6.43 -6.54 16.16
CA ASN A 286 6.20 -7.31 14.93
C ASN A 286 7.21 -7.00 13.80
N THR A 287 8.30 -6.31 14.13
CA THR A 287 9.42 -5.97 13.25
C THR A 287 10.76 -6.13 14.00
N THR A 288 11.86 -5.80 13.32
CA THR A 288 13.22 -5.91 13.88
C THR A 288 13.58 -4.83 14.90
N LEU A 289 12.96 -3.65 14.85
CA LEU A 289 13.18 -2.58 15.82
C LEU A 289 12.09 -2.60 16.91
N SER A 290 12.49 -2.23 18.13
CA SER A 290 11.56 -2.19 19.26
C SER A 290 10.42 -1.19 19.06
N PRO A 291 9.26 -1.40 19.69
CA PRO A 291 8.17 -0.42 19.67
C PRO A 291 8.58 0.95 20.16
N ASP A 292 9.37 1.02 21.24
CA ASP A 292 9.82 2.29 21.83
C ASP A 292 10.73 3.09 20.89
N TYR A 293 11.60 2.41 20.14
CA TYR A 293 12.45 3.07 19.14
C TYR A 293 11.65 3.59 17.93
N ARG A 294 10.52 2.94 17.60
CA ARG A 294 9.67 3.29 16.46
C ARG A 294 8.59 4.31 16.82
N LYS A 295 8.44 4.60 18.09
CA LYS A 295 7.53 5.62 18.60
C LYS A 295 8.18 6.99 18.65
#